data_4b6bb2b5c9138426583b5202909ee27c
#
_entry.id   4b6bb2b5c9138426583b5202909ee27c
#
_cell.length_a   1.000
_cell.length_b   1.000
_cell.length_c   1.000
_cell.angle_alpha   90.00
_cell.angle_beta   90.00
_cell.angle_gamma   90.00
#
_symmetry.space_group_name_H-M   'P 1'
#
loop_
_entity.id
_entity.type
_entity.pdbx_description
1 polymer ?
#
loop_
_entity_poly.entity_id
_entity_poly.type
_entity_poly.pdbx_seq_one_letter_code
_entity_poly.pdbx_strand_id
1 'polypeptide(L)'
;MKQHKRMDTRQRILDLLERRKWPVWRLAQKSGINHSTIFNMIQRKNMPSLKTIEEVTAAFGISMRQFFAEKGDLALLTPQQEAVFFLYHDTSIPQRKAILHAMELLSEQNGIAKTNYNEIEFQEEHNMDAVARIKELMEERGWTLYRLSQESGIAITTLINLLHHSKQPALQTIEIICESMEITMAEFFTRPSEPGGFTAEQLNLFALWDSLTEEQRSAVLELLLALQAKRNE
;
A
#
# COMPACT_ATOMS: atom_id res chain seq x y z
N MET A 1 18.60 17.54 13.53
CA MET A 1 17.51 17.49 12.54
C MET A 1 17.85 16.42 11.50
N LYS A 2 17.16 15.28 11.52
CA LYS A 2 17.27 14.31 10.42
C LYS A 2 16.47 14.90 9.25
N GLN A 3 17.13 15.36 8.20
CA GLN A 3 16.46 15.67 6.94
C GLN A 3 15.86 14.36 6.42
N HIS A 4 14.54 14.17 6.55
CA HIS A 4 13.84 13.13 5.83
C HIS A 4 13.99 13.43 4.34
N LYS A 5 14.75 12.59 3.65
CA LYS A 5 14.98 12.72 2.21
C LYS A 5 13.61 12.57 1.53
N ARG A 6 13.18 13.61 0.85
CA ARG A 6 11.94 13.61 0.07
C ARG A 6 11.92 12.40 -0.85
N MET A 7 10.90 11.55 -0.73
CA MET A 7 10.78 10.37 -1.58
C MET A 7 10.48 10.79 -3.03
N ASP A 8 11.25 10.28 -3.97
CA ASP A 8 10.91 10.40 -5.39
C ASP A 8 9.82 9.38 -5.75
N THR A 9 8.56 9.83 -5.70
CA THR A 9 7.37 9.00 -6.03
C THR A 9 7.46 8.38 -7.42
N ARG A 10 8.07 9.08 -8.37
CA ARG A 10 8.31 8.58 -9.73
C ARG A 10 9.27 7.40 -9.71
N GLN A 11 10.41 7.55 -9.04
CA GLN A 11 11.39 6.47 -8.93
C GLN A 11 10.79 5.27 -8.23
N ARG A 12 9.97 5.48 -7.21
CA ARG A 12 9.26 4.41 -6.52
C ARG A 12 8.33 3.62 -7.43
N ILE A 13 7.59 4.30 -8.30
CA ILE A 13 6.73 3.63 -9.31
C ILE A 13 7.57 2.83 -10.29
N LEU A 14 8.70 3.38 -10.76
CA LEU A 14 9.61 2.65 -11.66
C LEU A 14 10.19 1.40 -11.00
N ASP A 15 10.63 1.50 -9.74
CA ASP A 15 11.14 0.37 -8.96
C ASP A 15 10.08 -0.74 -8.80
N LEU A 16 8.81 -0.36 -8.57
CA LEU A 16 7.70 -1.30 -8.48
C LEU A 16 7.37 -1.97 -9.82
N LEU A 17 7.42 -1.22 -10.93
CA LEU A 17 7.24 -1.78 -12.27
C LEU A 17 8.33 -2.78 -12.60
N GLU A 18 9.59 -2.47 -12.28
CA GLU A 18 10.73 -3.35 -12.50
C GLU A 18 10.61 -4.64 -11.68
N ARG A 19 10.32 -4.53 -10.38
CA ARG A 19 10.13 -5.69 -9.49
C ARG A 19 9.04 -6.62 -9.98
N ARG A 20 7.92 -6.07 -10.47
CA ARG A 20 6.82 -6.85 -11.04
C ARG A 20 7.03 -7.27 -12.48
N LYS A 21 8.09 -6.81 -13.13
CA LYS A 21 8.31 -6.97 -14.57
C LYS A 21 7.09 -6.50 -15.39
N TRP A 22 6.46 -5.42 -14.93
CA TRP A 22 5.30 -4.86 -15.62
C TRP A 22 5.71 -3.74 -16.56
N PRO A 23 5.26 -3.79 -17.80
CA PRO A 23 5.32 -2.62 -18.68
C PRO A 23 4.31 -1.56 -18.22
N VAL A 24 4.55 -0.29 -18.58
CA VAL A 24 3.71 0.85 -18.17
C VAL A 24 2.23 0.68 -18.58
N TRP A 25 1.96 0.09 -19.74
CA TRP A 25 0.60 -0.15 -20.19
C TRP A 25 -0.18 -1.08 -19.26
N ARG A 26 0.49 -2.05 -18.62
CA ARG A 26 -0.15 -2.96 -17.67
C ARG A 26 -0.55 -2.24 -16.38
N LEU A 27 0.27 -1.32 -15.90
CA LEU A 27 -0.10 -0.45 -14.77
C LEU A 27 -1.31 0.40 -15.13
N ALA A 28 -1.35 0.98 -16.35
CA ALA A 28 -2.49 1.75 -16.82
C ALA A 28 -3.78 0.93 -16.84
N GLN A 29 -3.71 -0.29 -17.36
CA GLN A 29 -4.86 -1.22 -17.40
C GLN A 29 -5.36 -1.59 -15.99
N LYS A 30 -4.44 -1.87 -15.06
CA LYS A 30 -4.77 -2.30 -13.69
C LYS A 30 -5.29 -1.17 -12.82
N SER A 31 -4.72 0.03 -12.95
CA SER A 31 -5.11 1.21 -12.16
C SER A 31 -6.33 1.95 -12.71
N GLY A 32 -6.73 1.67 -13.93
CA GLY A 32 -7.76 2.46 -14.62
C GLY A 32 -7.30 3.86 -15.05
N ILE A 33 -6.03 4.21 -14.79
CA ILE A 33 -5.45 5.50 -15.17
C ILE A 33 -5.08 5.47 -16.66
N ASN A 34 -5.38 6.54 -17.37
CA ASN A 34 -5.02 6.64 -18.77
C ASN A 34 -3.50 6.47 -18.97
N HIS A 35 -3.09 5.66 -19.94
CA HIS A 35 -1.68 5.40 -20.26
C HIS A 35 -0.86 6.67 -20.44
N SER A 36 -1.41 7.69 -21.13
CA SER A 36 -0.74 8.97 -21.33
C SER A 36 -0.49 9.72 -20.01
N THR A 37 -1.39 9.57 -19.02
CA THR A 37 -1.24 10.18 -17.70
C THR A 37 -0.08 9.53 -16.94
N ILE A 38 -0.03 8.19 -16.92
CA ILE A 38 1.09 7.45 -16.27
C ILE A 38 2.40 7.74 -16.99
N PHE A 39 2.40 7.73 -18.34
CA PHE A 39 3.58 8.02 -19.12
C PHE A 39 4.10 9.44 -18.83
N ASN A 40 3.22 10.44 -18.83
CA ASN A 40 3.57 11.82 -18.49
C ASN A 40 4.09 11.97 -17.06
N MET A 41 3.50 11.26 -16.10
CA MET A 41 3.94 11.25 -14.70
C MET A 41 5.35 10.67 -14.58
N ILE A 42 5.66 9.60 -15.33
CA ILE A 42 6.99 9.00 -15.36
C ILE A 42 8.01 9.91 -16.08
N GLN A 43 7.63 10.57 -17.17
CA GLN A 43 8.53 11.40 -17.97
C GLN A 43 8.71 12.81 -17.39
N ARG A 44 7.64 13.41 -16.92
CA ARG A 44 7.66 14.76 -16.35
C ARG A 44 7.80 14.64 -14.84
N LYS A 45 8.73 15.38 -14.24
CA LYS A 45 8.93 15.42 -12.77
C LYS A 45 7.74 16.05 -12.00
N ASN A 46 6.54 15.92 -12.50
CA ASN A 46 5.34 16.42 -11.84
C ASN A 46 4.92 15.45 -10.74
N MET A 47 4.67 15.97 -9.56
CA MET A 47 4.17 15.19 -8.45
C MET A 47 2.74 14.72 -8.75
N PRO A 48 2.45 13.41 -8.67
CA PRO A 48 1.11 12.89 -8.87
C PRO A 48 0.16 13.37 -7.77
N SER A 49 -1.14 13.37 -8.07
CA SER A 49 -2.15 13.62 -7.04
C SER A 49 -2.23 12.47 -6.04
N LEU A 50 -2.74 12.72 -4.84
CA LEU A 50 -2.99 11.66 -3.85
C LEU A 50 -3.84 10.54 -4.47
N LYS A 51 -4.94 10.89 -5.14
CA LYS A 51 -5.81 9.94 -5.84
C LYS A 51 -5.04 9.09 -6.85
N THR A 52 -4.13 9.68 -7.61
CA THR A 52 -3.30 8.93 -8.57
C THR A 52 -2.40 7.91 -7.87
N ILE A 53 -1.82 8.26 -6.72
CA ILE A 53 -1.02 7.31 -5.93
C ILE A 53 -1.90 6.21 -5.34
N GLU A 54 -3.09 6.53 -4.84
CA GLU A 54 -4.06 5.54 -4.37
C GLU A 54 -4.42 4.52 -5.47
N GLU A 55 -4.73 5.00 -6.68
CA GLU A 55 -5.02 4.14 -7.83
C GLU A 55 -3.81 3.27 -8.24
N VAL A 56 -2.61 3.83 -8.17
CA VAL A 56 -1.35 3.10 -8.45
C VAL A 56 -1.07 2.05 -7.38
N THR A 57 -1.21 2.38 -6.10
CA THR A 57 -0.99 1.43 -5.00
C THR A 57 -1.99 0.29 -5.02
N ALA A 58 -3.26 0.59 -5.28
CA ALA A 58 -4.31 -0.42 -5.47
C ALA A 58 -3.98 -1.36 -6.63
N ALA A 59 -3.50 -0.83 -7.76
CA ALA A 59 -3.08 -1.65 -8.89
C ALA A 59 -1.90 -2.57 -8.56
N PHE A 60 -0.99 -2.13 -7.70
CA PHE A 60 0.12 -2.94 -7.21
C PHE A 60 -0.27 -3.87 -6.04
N GLY A 61 -1.46 -3.72 -5.45
CA GLY A 61 -1.91 -4.47 -4.26
C GLY A 61 -1.07 -4.15 -3.02
N ILE A 62 -0.58 -2.94 -2.90
CA ILE A 62 0.19 -2.45 -1.76
C ILE A 62 -0.54 -1.29 -1.09
N SER A 63 -0.37 -1.13 0.21
CA SER A 63 -0.93 0.02 0.92
C SER A 63 -0.16 1.30 0.63
N MET A 64 -0.78 2.46 0.90
CA MET A 64 -0.11 3.77 0.84
C MET A 64 1.12 3.79 1.76
N ARG A 65 1.03 3.19 2.94
CA ARG A 65 2.17 3.04 3.83
C ARG A 65 3.32 2.27 3.15
N GLN A 66 3.03 1.11 2.56
CA GLN A 66 4.04 0.30 1.86
C GLN A 66 4.66 1.04 0.67
N PHE A 67 3.87 1.87 0.00
CA PHE A 67 4.38 2.70 -1.08
C PHE A 67 5.40 3.74 -0.58
N PHE A 68 5.10 4.41 0.53
CA PHE A 68 5.96 5.44 1.12
C PHE A 68 7.02 4.90 2.10
N ALA A 69 7.02 3.60 2.38
CA ALA A 69 8.04 2.97 3.21
C ALA A 69 9.44 3.15 2.59
N GLU A 70 10.41 3.50 3.41
CA GLU A 70 11.81 3.53 2.99
C GLU A 70 12.28 2.13 2.57
N LYS A 71 13.38 2.03 1.81
CA LYS A 71 13.92 0.77 1.25
C LYS A 71 14.18 -0.36 2.27
N GLY A 72 13.83 -0.18 3.55
CA GLY A 72 13.96 -1.17 4.63
C GLY A 72 12.66 -1.88 5.03
N ASP A 73 11.49 -1.26 4.81
CA ASP A 73 10.25 -1.77 5.43
C ASP A 73 9.58 -2.90 4.64
N LEU A 74 9.73 -2.95 3.31
CA LEU A 74 9.41 -4.14 2.49
C LEU A 74 10.56 -5.17 2.47
N ALA A 75 11.74 -4.81 2.96
CA ALA A 75 12.90 -5.71 3.05
C ALA A 75 12.76 -6.79 4.15
N LEU A 76 11.65 -6.81 4.88
CA LEU A 76 11.31 -7.87 5.83
C LEU A 76 10.75 -9.13 5.15
N LEU A 77 10.34 -9.05 3.88
CA LEU A 77 9.86 -10.20 3.15
C LEU A 77 11.04 -10.96 2.50
N THR A 78 11.03 -12.26 2.64
CA THR A 78 11.92 -13.12 1.85
C THR A 78 11.53 -13.02 0.37
N PRO A 79 12.45 -13.35 -0.58
CA PRO A 79 12.11 -13.35 -2.00
C PRO A 79 10.91 -14.25 -2.35
N GLN A 80 10.70 -15.33 -1.62
CA GLN A 80 9.54 -16.23 -1.80
C GLN A 80 8.26 -15.59 -1.28
N GLN A 81 8.29 -14.94 -0.11
CA GLN A 81 7.15 -14.19 0.42
C GLN A 81 6.79 -13.01 -0.48
N GLU A 82 7.77 -12.31 -1.04
CA GLU A 82 7.52 -11.24 -2.01
C GLU A 82 6.86 -11.80 -3.29
N ALA A 83 7.32 -12.94 -3.79
CA ALA A 83 6.76 -13.59 -4.96
C ALA A 83 5.29 -14.01 -4.73
N VAL A 84 4.99 -14.73 -3.64
CA VAL A 84 3.63 -15.17 -3.34
C VAL A 84 2.71 -13.97 -3.11
N PHE A 85 3.18 -12.95 -2.41
CA PHE A 85 2.43 -11.72 -2.17
C PHE A 85 1.96 -11.08 -3.48
N PHE A 86 2.87 -10.86 -4.40
CA PHE A 86 2.54 -10.22 -5.66
C PHE A 86 1.65 -11.08 -6.57
N LEU A 87 1.91 -12.37 -6.67
CA LEU A 87 1.09 -13.28 -7.45
C LEU A 87 -0.33 -13.39 -6.89
N TYR A 88 -0.45 -13.45 -5.56
CA TYR A 88 -1.72 -13.50 -4.86
C TYR A 88 -2.56 -12.24 -5.09
N HIS A 89 -1.98 -11.06 -4.95
CA HIS A 89 -2.70 -9.80 -5.19
C HIS A 89 -3.07 -9.57 -6.66
N ASP A 90 -2.45 -10.27 -7.57
CA ASP A 90 -2.85 -10.25 -8.99
C ASP A 90 -4.12 -11.07 -9.28
N THR A 91 -4.60 -11.86 -8.34
CA THR A 91 -5.83 -12.66 -8.49
C THR A 91 -7.08 -11.87 -8.05
N SER A 92 -8.26 -12.34 -8.47
CA SER A 92 -9.54 -11.76 -8.04
C SER A 92 -9.86 -12.12 -6.58
N ILE A 93 -10.75 -11.35 -5.92
CA ILE A 93 -11.18 -11.63 -4.55
C ILE A 93 -11.68 -13.08 -4.36
N PRO A 94 -12.54 -13.64 -5.23
CA PRO A 94 -12.95 -15.05 -5.10
C PRO A 94 -11.75 -16.03 -5.19
N GLN A 95 -10.80 -15.75 -6.08
CA GLN A 95 -9.58 -16.56 -6.20
C GLN A 95 -8.69 -16.45 -4.95
N ARG A 96 -8.53 -15.24 -4.39
CA ARG A 96 -7.78 -15.01 -3.15
C ARG A 96 -8.37 -15.84 -1.99
N LYS A 97 -9.69 -15.82 -1.82
CA LYS A 97 -10.39 -16.63 -0.82
C LYS A 97 -10.13 -18.11 -1.01
N ALA A 98 -10.22 -18.61 -2.24
CA ALA A 98 -9.97 -20.02 -2.54
C ALA A 98 -8.51 -20.43 -2.27
N ILE A 99 -7.56 -19.57 -2.58
CA ILE A 99 -6.13 -19.80 -2.32
C ILE A 99 -5.84 -19.86 -0.83
N LEU A 100 -6.33 -18.89 -0.04
CA LEU A 100 -6.15 -18.91 1.42
C LEU A 100 -6.78 -20.16 2.04
N HIS A 101 -7.98 -20.54 1.60
CA HIS A 101 -8.61 -21.76 2.07
C HIS A 101 -7.81 -23.02 1.72
N ALA A 102 -7.28 -23.11 0.50
CA ALA A 102 -6.42 -24.22 0.12
C ALA A 102 -5.12 -24.26 0.96
N MET A 103 -4.50 -23.11 1.22
CA MET A 103 -3.30 -23.03 2.08
C MET A 103 -3.63 -23.42 3.53
N GLU A 104 -4.81 -23.06 4.03
CA GLU A 104 -5.27 -23.45 5.37
C GLU A 104 -5.42 -24.97 5.49
N LEU A 105 -6.09 -25.62 4.52
CA LEU A 105 -6.23 -27.06 4.49
C LEU A 105 -4.87 -27.79 4.45
N LEU A 106 -3.90 -27.25 3.69
CA LEU A 106 -2.53 -27.78 3.67
C LEU A 106 -1.81 -27.59 5.01
N SER A 107 -2.00 -26.42 5.65
CA SER A 107 -1.44 -26.12 6.98
C SER A 107 -2.00 -27.04 8.07
N GLU A 108 -3.31 -27.34 8.04
CA GLU A 108 -3.94 -28.30 8.95
C GLU A 108 -3.32 -29.71 8.83
N GLN A 109 -2.97 -30.16 7.63
CA GLN A 109 -2.28 -31.43 7.41
C GLN A 109 -0.89 -31.45 8.08
N ASN A 110 -0.27 -30.30 8.25
CA ASN A 110 1.01 -30.15 8.94
C ASN A 110 0.87 -30.03 10.47
N GLY A 111 -0.36 -30.14 11.01
CA GLY A 111 -0.63 -30.08 12.46
C GLY A 111 -0.66 -28.68 13.04
N ILE A 112 -0.77 -27.64 12.21
CA ILE A 112 -0.86 -26.25 12.64
C ILE A 112 -2.34 -25.87 12.78
N ALA A 113 -2.68 -25.24 13.92
CA ALA A 113 -4.06 -24.90 14.28
C ALA A 113 -4.71 -23.92 13.31
N LYS A 114 -6.03 -24.06 13.13
CA LYS A 114 -6.86 -23.16 12.31
C LYS A 114 -6.67 -21.69 12.65
N THR A 115 -6.33 -20.91 11.63
CA THR A 115 -6.50 -19.46 11.66
C THR A 115 -7.93 -19.16 11.18
N ASN A 116 -8.72 -18.40 11.95
CA ASN A 116 -10.12 -18.12 11.60
C ASN A 116 -10.18 -17.04 10.50
N TYR A 117 -9.85 -17.41 9.25
CA TYR A 117 -9.82 -16.49 8.12
C TYR A 117 -11.22 -15.98 7.71
N ASN A 118 -12.31 -16.61 8.19
CA ASN A 118 -13.69 -16.17 7.93
C ASN A 118 -13.99 -14.79 8.53
N GLU A 119 -13.20 -14.33 9.51
CA GLU A 119 -13.28 -13.00 10.10
C GLU A 119 -12.39 -11.95 9.37
N ILE A 120 -11.61 -12.38 8.38
CA ILE A 120 -10.78 -11.46 7.62
C ILE A 120 -11.68 -10.73 6.63
N GLU A 121 -11.94 -9.46 6.91
CA GLU A 121 -12.50 -8.56 5.90
C GLU A 121 -11.52 -8.43 4.74
N PHE A 122 -11.89 -9.01 3.60
CA PHE A 122 -11.23 -8.71 2.32
C PHE A 122 -11.60 -7.28 1.95
N GLN A 123 -10.89 -6.33 2.52
CA GLN A 123 -11.13 -4.92 2.24
C GLN A 123 -10.62 -4.64 0.83
N GLU A 124 -11.50 -4.18 -0.04
CA GLU A 124 -11.07 -3.24 -1.09
C GLU A 124 -10.40 -2.11 -0.32
N GLU A 125 -9.16 -1.79 -0.69
CA GLU A 125 -8.37 -0.78 0.00
C GLU A 125 -9.19 0.50 0.13
N HIS A 126 -9.67 0.77 1.35
CA HIS A 126 -10.43 1.96 1.62
C HIS A 126 -9.46 3.13 1.63
N ASN A 127 -9.67 4.05 0.71
CA ASN A 127 -8.95 5.31 0.68
C ASN A 127 -8.95 5.94 2.08
N MET A 128 -7.75 6.15 2.62
CA MET A 128 -7.62 6.82 3.91
C MET A 128 -8.12 8.26 3.75
N ASP A 129 -9.01 8.70 4.63
CA ASP A 129 -9.37 10.11 4.73
C ASP A 129 -8.19 10.89 5.31
N ALA A 130 -7.38 11.47 4.41
CA ALA A 130 -6.20 12.23 4.78
C ALA A 130 -6.54 13.44 5.66
N VAL A 131 -7.75 14.03 5.53
CA VAL A 131 -8.21 15.13 6.37
C VAL A 131 -8.50 14.65 7.79
N ALA A 132 -9.18 13.51 7.93
CA ALA A 132 -9.41 12.89 9.23
C ALA A 132 -8.07 12.56 9.90
N ARG A 133 -7.11 11.99 9.15
CA ARG A 133 -5.79 11.65 9.70
C ARG A 133 -4.98 12.87 10.16
N ILE A 134 -5.06 13.99 9.44
CA ILE A 134 -4.44 15.25 9.90
C ILE A 134 -5.03 15.71 11.23
N LYS A 135 -6.37 15.64 11.39
CA LYS A 135 -7.05 16.00 12.64
C LYS A 135 -6.62 15.10 13.80
N GLU A 136 -6.59 13.78 13.60
CA GLU A 136 -6.10 12.81 14.61
C GLU A 136 -4.68 13.16 15.06
N LEU A 137 -3.76 13.38 14.11
CA LEU A 137 -2.38 13.74 14.42
C LEU A 137 -2.24 15.07 15.16
N MET A 138 -3.11 16.03 14.88
CA MET A 138 -3.18 17.27 15.63
C MET A 138 -3.66 17.03 17.06
N GLU A 139 -4.69 16.22 17.27
CA GLU A 139 -5.21 15.84 18.59
C GLU A 139 -4.18 15.07 19.40
N GLU A 140 -3.54 14.05 18.81
CA GLU A 140 -2.48 13.27 19.46
C GLU A 140 -1.35 14.15 20.01
N ARG A 141 -1.06 15.28 19.35
CA ARG A 141 0.00 16.23 19.73
C ARG A 141 -0.49 17.44 20.55
N GLY A 142 -1.80 17.57 20.72
CA GLY A 142 -2.38 18.76 21.30
C GLY A 142 -2.12 20.02 20.47
N TRP A 143 -2.03 19.87 19.15
CA TRP A 143 -1.79 21.00 18.25
C TRP A 143 -3.08 21.70 17.85
N THR A 144 -3.04 23.01 17.93
CA THR A 144 -4.10 23.87 17.34
C THR A 144 -3.81 24.10 15.86
N LEU A 145 -4.83 24.51 15.11
CA LEU A 145 -4.68 24.91 13.71
C LEU A 145 -3.66 26.05 13.53
N TYR A 146 -3.59 26.96 14.48
CA TYR A 146 -2.60 28.02 14.47
C TYR A 146 -1.18 27.46 14.59
N ARG A 147 -0.98 26.51 15.51
CA ARG A 147 0.33 25.86 15.66
C ARG A 147 0.72 25.10 14.41
N LEU A 148 -0.17 24.33 13.81
CA LEU A 148 0.09 23.65 12.55
C LEU A 148 0.49 24.63 11.43
N SER A 149 -0.18 25.80 11.35
CA SER A 149 0.17 26.85 10.39
C SER A 149 1.57 27.40 10.62
N GLN A 150 1.97 27.63 11.88
CA GLN A 150 3.30 28.14 12.22
C GLN A 150 4.41 27.14 11.91
N GLU A 151 4.22 25.87 12.29
CA GLU A 151 5.23 24.82 12.12
C GLU A 151 5.36 24.38 10.65
N SER A 152 4.25 24.33 9.91
CA SER A 152 4.25 23.91 8.51
C SER A 152 4.54 25.02 7.50
N GLY A 153 4.38 26.29 7.93
CA GLY A 153 4.43 27.43 7.01
C GLY A 153 3.24 27.52 6.05
N ILE A 154 2.23 26.66 6.19
CA ILE A 154 1.01 26.70 5.38
C ILE A 154 0.10 27.80 5.93
N ALA A 155 -0.42 28.68 5.06
CA ALA A 155 -1.32 29.73 5.47
C ALA A 155 -2.56 29.16 6.21
N ILE A 156 -2.92 29.78 7.34
CA ILE A 156 -4.04 29.30 8.17
C ILE A 156 -5.36 29.20 7.40
N THR A 157 -5.58 30.11 6.43
CA THR A 157 -6.76 30.08 5.55
C THR A 157 -6.77 28.83 4.65
N THR A 158 -5.61 28.39 4.19
CA THR A 158 -5.45 27.14 3.40
C THR A 158 -5.78 25.93 4.26
N LEU A 159 -5.29 25.89 5.50
CA LEU A 159 -5.57 24.79 6.43
C LEU A 159 -7.05 24.76 6.83
N ILE A 160 -7.68 25.94 7.08
CA ILE A 160 -9.12 26.02 7.34
C ILE A 160 -9.90 25.43 6.17
N ASN A 161 -9.60 25.87 4.95
CA ASN A 161 -10.27 25.36 3.76
C ASN A 161 -10.06 23.85 3.57
N LEU A 162 -8.85 23.34 3.83
CA LEU A 162 -8.53 21.91 3.77
C LEU A 162 -9.37 21.09 4.77
N LEU A 163 -9.40 21.52 6.04
CA LEU A 163 -10.03 20.76 7.12
C LEU A 163 -11.56 20.88 7.17
N HIS A 164 -12.14 21.94 6.60
CA HIS A 164 -13.59 22.16 6.62
C HIS A 164 -14.30 21.78 5.31
N HIS A 165 -13.63 21.84 4.18
CA HIS A 165 -14.29 21.62 2.87
C HIS A 165 -14.03 20.24 2.28
N SER A 166 -13.47 19.30 3.04
CA SER A 166 -13.26 17.88 2.67
C SER A 166 -12.60 17.68 1.29
N LYS A 167 -11.83 18.67 0.81
CA LYS A 167 -11.03 18.50 -0.39
C LYS A 167 -9.81 17.66 -0.03
N GLN A 168 -9.59 16.58 -0.75
CA GLN A 168 -8.37 15.81 -0.58
C GLN A 168 -7.15 16.73 -0.71
N PRO A 169 -6.23 16.71 0.27
CA PRO A 169 -5.02 17.51 0.21
C PRO A 169 -4.13 17.08 -0.95
N ALA A 170 -3.40 18.03 -1.51
CA ALA A 170 -2.33 17.68 -2.43
C ALA A 170 -1.26 16.87 -1.68
N LEU A 171 -0.62 15.92 -2.36
CA LEU A 171 0.45 15.10 -1.77
C LEU A 171 1.55 15.97 -1.17
N GLN A 172 1.91 17.07 -1.85
CA GLN A 172 2.88 18.04 -1.34
C GLN A 172 2.44 18.69 -0.02
N THR A 173 1.14 18.93 0.16
CA THR A 173 0.60 19.47 1.42
C THR A 173 0.77 18.46 2.56
N ILE A 174 0.52 17.18 2.27
CA ILE A 174 0.71 16.09 3.25
C ILE A 174 2.20 15.99 3.61
N GLU A 175 3.11 16.05 2.62
CA GLU A 175 4.55 16.01 2.90
C GLU A 175 4.98 17.16 3.83
N ILE A 176 4.54 18.39 3.57
CA ILE A 176 4.87 19.55 4.41
C ILE A 176 4.34 19.36 5.83
N ILE A 177 3.12 18.83 5.98
CA ILE A 177 2.54 18.52 7.30
C ILE A 177 3.34 17.44 8.01
N CYS A 178 3.71 16.35 7.31
CA CYS A 178 4.54 15.29 7.85
C CYS A 178 5.90 15.84 8.33
N GLU A 179 6.57 16.65 7.51
CA GLU A 179 7.84 17.30 7.86
C GLU A 179 7.68 18.16 9.12
N SER A 180 6.61 18.97 9.23
CA SER A 180 6.36 19.82 10.40
C SER A 180 6.05 19.02 11.67
N MET A 181 5.49 17.83 11.51
CA MET A 181 5.17 16.92 12.61
C MET A 181 6.28 15.90 12.90
N GLU A 182 7.41 15.96 12.21
CA GLU A 182 8.54 15.03 12.34
C GLU A 182 8.13 13.55 12.15
N ILE A 183 7.19 13.29 11.24
CA ILE A 183 6.77 11.94 10.85
C ILE A 183 7.08 11.69 9.38
N THR A 184 7.22 10.42 9.05
CA THR A 184 7.35 9.99 7.64
C THR A 184 5.98 9.92 6.96
N MET A 185 5.97 9.94 5.63
CA MET A 185 4.76 9.67 4.86
C MET A 185 4.20 8.26 5.14
N ALA A 186 5.08 7.28 5.39
CA ALA A 186 4.66 5.94 5.76
C ALA A 186 3.92 5.92 7.11
N GLU A 187 4.41 6.64 8.11
CA GLU A 187 3.75 6.79 9.42
C GLU A 187 2.41 7.53 9.28
N PHE A 188 2.34 8.55 8.43
CA PHE A 188 1.08 9.24 8.14
C PHE A 188 0.02 8.28 7.63
N PHE A 189 0.37 7.39 6.70
CA PHE A 189 -0.53 6.41 6.11
C PHE A 189 -0.62 5.10 6.90
N THR A 190 -0.08 5.03 8.12
CA THR A 190 -0.22 3.88 9.01
C THR A 190 -1.56 3.92 9.73
N ARG A 191 -2.31 2.83 9.68
CA ARG A 191 -3.49 2.64 10.53
C ARG A 191 -3.08 1.94 11.82
N PRO A 192 -3.65 2.32 12.98
CA PRO A 192 -3.37 1.64 14.25
C PRO A 192 -3.66 0.13 14.22
N SER A 193 -4.58 -0.30 13.35
CA SER A 193 -4.98 -1.70 13.16
C SER A 193 -4.05 -2.52 12.25
N GLU A 194 -3.04 -1.90 11.63
CA GLU A 194 -2.16 -2.56 10.66
C GLU A 194 -0.73 -2.68 11.20
N PRO A 195 -0.41 -3.72 12.02
CA PRO A 195 0.94 -3.93 12.53
C PRO A 195 1.93 -4.14 11.37
N GLY A 196 3.04 -3.39 11.39
CA GLY A 196 4.04 -3.47 10.32
C GLY A 196 3.58 -2.93 8.95
N GLY A 197 2.33 -2.39 8.85
CA GLY A 197 1.76 -1.85 7.59
C GLY A 197 1.23 -2.91 6.65
N PHE A 198 1.03 -4.12 7.14
CA PHE A 198 0.35 -5.19 6.42
C PHE A 198 -1.11 -5.27 6.87
N THR A 199 -2.02 -5.49 5.92
CA THR A 199 -3.43 -5.78 6.23
C THR A 199 -3.57 -7.15 6.91
N ALA A 200 -4.71 -7.38 7.60
CA ALA A 200 -4.99 -8.70 8.19
C ALA A 200 -4.92 -9.82 7.14
N GLU A 201 -5.40 -9.57 5.91
CA GLU A 201 -5.31 -10.50 4.79
C GLU A 201 -3.85 -10.84 4.43
N GLN A 202 -2.99 -9.83 4.36
CA GLN A 202 -1.56 -9.99 4.04
C GLN A 202 -0.82 -10.74 5.15
N LEU A 203 -1.09 -10.40 6.42
CA LEU A 203 -0.50 -11.10 7.56
C LEU A 203 -0.90 -12.59 7.58
N ASN A 204 -2.17 -12.88 7.30
CA ASN A 204 -2.65 -14.26 7.22
C ASN A 204 -2.01 -15.02 6.05
N LEU A 205 -1.88 -14.40 4.88
CA LEU A 205 -1.17 -14.98 3.75
C LEU A 205 0.27 -15.40 4.13
N PHE A 206 1.01 -14.54 4.83
CA PHE A 206 2.37 -14.85 5.26
C PHE A 206 2.41 -15.94 6.32
N ALA A 207 1.51 -15.90 7.32
CA ALA A 207 1.44 -16.93 8.36
C ALA A 207 1.13 -18.30 7.76
N LEU A 208 0.18 -18.39 6.84
CA LEU A 208 -0.12 -19.62 6.12
C LEU A 208 1.06 -20.06 5.24
N TRP A 209 1.68 -19.14 4.50
CA TRP A 209 2.85 -19.43 3.69
C TRP A 209 3.99 -20.04 4.48
N ASP A 210 4.30 -19.46 5.64
CA ASP A 210 5.38 -19.94 6.52
C ASP A 210 5.08 -21.31 7.14
N SER A 211 3.80 -21.68 7.26
CA SER A 211 3.34 -22.97 7.76
C SER A 211 3.45 -24.13 6.74
N LEU A 212 3.60 -23.81 5.46
CA LEU A 212 3.65 -24.82 4.39
C LEU A 212 5.04 -25.44 4.24
N THR A 213 5.07 -26.71 3.82
CA THR A 213 6.32 -27.36 3.36
C THR A 213 6.79 -26.74 2.04
N GLU A 214 8.06 -27.00 1.67
CA GLU A 214 8.62 -26.48 0.42
C GLU A 214 7.88 -27.01 -0.83
N GLU A 215 7.43 -28.27 -0.80
CA GLU A 215 6.62 -28.84 -1.88
C GLU A 215 5.25 -28.18 -1.98
N GLN A 216 4.61 -27.92 -0.84
CA GLN A 216 3.32 -27.21 -0.79
C GLN A 216 3.45 -25.75 -1.27
N ARG A 217 4.54 -25.06 -0.89
CA ARG A 217 4.85 -23.70 -1.40
C ARG A 217 5.02 -23.69 -2.90
N SER A 218 5.75 -24.66 -3.44
CA SER A 218 5.93 -24.80 -4.88
C SER A 218 4.59 -25.00 -5.59
N ALA A 219 3.72 -25.87 -5.09
CA ALA A 219 2.38 -26.10 -5.65
C ALA A 219 1.50 -24.83 -5.62
N VAL A 220 1.55 -24.04 -4.54
CA VAL A 220 0.82 -22.79 -4.43
C VAL A 220 1.34 -21.77 -5.45
N LEU A 221 2.66 -21.65 -5.63
CA LEU A 221 3.25 -20.75 -6.64
C LEU A 221 2.86 -21.18 -8.07
N GLU A 222 2.89 -22.46 -8.39
CA GLU A 222 2.46 -22.98 -9.69
C GLU A 222 0.98 -22.67 -9.96
N LEU A 223 0.11 -22.86 -8.97
CA LEU A 223 -1.31 -22.50 -9.07
C LEU A 223 -1.48 -21.01 -9.37
N LEU A 224 -0.79 -20.14 -8.62
CA LEU A 224 -0.84 -18.70 -8.80
C LEU A 224 -0.34 -18.27 -10.20
N LEU A 225 0.74 -18.86 -10.68
CA LEU A 225 1.28 -18.61 -12.02
C LEU A 225 0.29 -19.08 -13.12
N ALA A 226 -0.34 -20.24 -12.94
CA ALA A 226 -1.35 -20.75 -13.88
C ALA A 226 -2.59 -19.84 -13.96
N LEU A 227 -3.03 -19.27 -12.82
CA LEU A 227 -4.12 -18.30 -12.77
C LEU A 227 -3.76 -16.99 -13.48
N GLN A 228 -2.49 -16.57 -13.41
CA GLN A 228 -2.02 -15.40 -14.16
C GLN A 228 -1.96 -15.65 -15.67
N ALA A 229 -1.51 -16.83 -16.11
CA ALA A 229 -1.41 -17.16 -17.54
C ALA A 229 -2.78 -17.08 -18.24
N LYS A 230 -3.83 -17.68 -17.63
CA LYS A 230 -5.21 -17.66 -18.16
C LYS A 230 -5.83 -16.26 -18.25
N ARG A 231 -5.29 -15.27 -17.56
CA ARG A 231 -5.80 -13.90 -17.58
C ARG A 231 -5.15 -13.02 -18.66
N ASN A 232 -4.06 -13.49 -19.22
CA ASN A 232 -3.30 -12.78 -20.26
C ASN A 232 -3.67 -13.25 -21.68
N GLU A 233 -4.56 -14.27 -21.81
CA GLU A 233 -5.22 -14.70 -23.03
C GLU A 233 -6.57 -13.98 -23.20
#